data_26726df60acf973125607eb054bca3c7
#
_entry.id   26726df60acf973125607eb054bca3c7
#
_cell.length_a   1.000
_cell.length_b   1.000
_cell.length_c   1.000
_cell.angle_alpha   90.00
_cell.angle_beta   90.00
_cell.angle_gamma   90.00
#
_symmetry.space_group_name_H-M   'P 1'
#
loop_
_entity.id
_entity.type
_entity.pdbx_description
1 polymer ?
#
loop_
_entity_poly.entity_id
_entity_poly.type
_entity_poly.pdbx_seq_one_letter_code
_entity_poly.pdbx_strand_id
1 'polypeptide(L)'
;DGISMLQTADGALASMTSSLQRIRELSIQAANSTNSASDKKALQEEANQLIQEIERISTTTTFNGDRIFDFTGSSVLGDPDKLAVVYGLQNGWLEQAESQIQEYFGISGDGADMSIELTTFTDGAGGTAARVVGSVPGSYTGKATDVKLQIDMSDFTPPNLPNGGSAPFYNDRIISHEMVHAVMYRSMNIASMFDPAVDQTWFLEGAAEFIHGADERLQSSISSIGIGGVMTKATTFGSAGAGWGGTSDDYSAAYTAVRYLHQAIKDNGGSGIKDVMVYLNQNQSATLSQAINAATGGVYADADAFNADFVANGAAFIAG
;
A
#
# COMPACT_ATOMS: atom_id res chain seq x y z
N ASP A 1 26.73 -5.94 -11.96
CA ASP A 1 26.45 -4.54 -11.51
C ASP A 1 25.47 -4.51 -10.32
N GLY A 2 24.37 -5.28 -10.28
CA GLY A 2 23.45 -5.32 -9.14
C GLY A 2 24.09 -5.73 -7.82
N ILE A 3 25.02 -6.69 -7.81
CA ILE A 3 25.74 -7.10 -6.60
C ILE A 3 26.63 -5.96 -6.08
N SER A 4 27.28 -5.21 -6.97
CA SER A 4 28.12 -4.08 -6.56
C SER A 4 27.29 -2.92 -6.01
N MET A 5 26.10 -2.69 -6.56
CA MET A 5 25.13 -1.71 -6.02
C MET A 5 24.68 -2.10 -4.62
N LEU A 6 24.30 -3.36 -4.43
CA LEU A 6 23.91 -3.89 -3.11
C LEU A 6 25.05 -3.78 -2.08
N GLN A 7 26.30 -4.06 -2.46
CA GLN A 7 27.44 -3.91 -1.57
C GLN A 7 27.69 -2.44 -1.18
N THR A 8 27.48 -1.50 -2.10
CA THR A 8 27.58 -0.07 -1.81
C THR A 8 26.48 0.38 -0.87
N ALA A 9 25.24 -0.09 -1.11
CA ALA A 9 24.09 0.17 -0.23
C ALA A 9 24.32 -0.42 1.16
N ASP A 10 24.76 -1.67 1.25
CA ASP A 10 25.03 -2.36 2.52
C ASP A 10 26.10 -1.65 3.36
N GLY A 11 27.19 -1.21 2.74
CA GLY A 11 28.22 -0.43 3.41
C GLY A 11 27.72 0.91 3.96
N ALA A 12 26.88 1.60 3.20
CA ALA A 12 26.26 2.85 3.63
C ALA A 12 25.26 2.61 4.77
N LEU A 13 24.39 1.58 4.67
CA LEU A 13 23.45 1.18 5.70
C LEU A 13 24.15 0.74 7.00
N ALA A 14 25.27 0.03 6.91
CA ALA A 14 26.08 -0.34 8.08
C ALA A 14 26.61 0.90 8.81
N SER A 15 27.07 1.91 8.08
CA SER A 15 27.54 3.17 8.64
C SER A 15 26.41 3.97 9.30
N MET A 16 25.24 4.05 8.64
CA MET A 16 24.05 4.69 9.22
C MET A 16 23.59 3.96 10.49
N THR A 17 23.56 2.63 10.46
CA THR A 17 23.18 1.79 11.61
C THR A 17 24.11 2.02 12.80
N SER A 18 25.41 2.12 12.57
CA SER A 18 26.40 2.44 13.62
C SER A 18 26.14 3.82 14.24
N SER A 19 25.83 4.82 13.41
CA SER A 19 25.48 6.17 13.89
C SER A 19 24.18 6.17 14.71
N LEU A 20 23.15 5.42 14.27
CA LEU A 20 21.87 5.28 15.00
C LEU A 20 22.06 4.58 16.35
N GLN A 21 22.91 3.54 16.41
CA GLN A 21 23.24 2.86 17.66
C GLN A 21 23.91 3.83 18.63
N ARG A 22 24.82 4.67 18.13
CA ARG A 22 25.49 5.68 18.95
C ARG A 22 24.51 6.75 19.45
N ILE A 23 23.59 7.22 18.62
CA ILE A 23 22.52 8.15 19.04
C ILE A 23 21.68 7.54 20.14
N ARG A 24 21.33 6.26 20.03
CA ARG A 24 20.60 5.53 21.08
C ARG A 24 21.39 5.49 22.40
N GLU A 25 22.67 5.21 22.35
CA GLU A 25 23.53 5.24 23.55
C GLU A 25 23.56 6.62 24.20
N LEU A 26 23.71 7.67 23.39
CA LEU A 26 23.69 9.07 23.85
C LEU A 26 22.36 9.43 24.50
N SER A 27 21.25 8.96 23.92
CA SER A 27 19.90 9.18 24.45
C SER A 27 19.73 8.51 25.82
N ILE A 28 20.18 7.27 25.98
CA ILE A 28 20.18 6.56 27.27
C ILE A 28 21.07 7.28 28.28
N GLN A 29 22.26 7.74 27.86
CA GLN A 29 23.14 8.50 28.73
C GLN A 29 22.51 9.82 29.16
N ALA A 30 21.87 10.55 28.24
CA ALA A 30 21.23 11.83 28.54
C ALA A 30 20.03 11.70 29.50
N ALA A 31 19.37 10.54 29.53
CA ALA A 31 18.27 10.24 30.45
C ALA A 31 18.75 10.07 31.91
N ASN A 32 20.04 9.90 32.14
CA ASN A 32 20.58 9.78 33.51
C ASN A 32 20.45 11.10 34.25
N SER A 33 19.83 11.05 35.44
CA SER A 33 19.57 12.22 36.29
C SER A 33 20.82 12.88 36.87
N THR A 34 21.98 12.22 36.80
CA THR A 34 23.27 12.77 37.27
C THR A 34 23.91 13.75 36.27
N ASN A 35 23.43 13.80 35.02
CA ASN A 35 23.96 14.71 34.02
C ASN A 35 23.54 16.16 34.31
N SER A 36 24.51 17.07 34.26
CA SER A 36 24.26 18.50 34.27
C SER A 36 23.62 18.99 32.96
N ALA A 37 23.10 20.22 32.95
CA ALA A 37 22.59 20.84 31.71
C ALA A 37 23.69 20.97 30.65
N SER A 38 24.93 21.19 31.06
CA SER A 38 26.10 21.26 30.18
C SER A 38 26.41 19.90 29.53
N ASP A 39 26.33 18.83 30.32
CA ASP A 39 26.57 17.48 29.83
C ASP A 39 25.49 17.06 28.82
N LYS A 40 24.23 17.33 29.13
CA LYS A 40 23.11 17.08 28.20
C LYS A 40 23.25 17.84 26.88
N LYS A 41 23.73 19.08 26.96
CA LYS A 41 24.00 19.87 25.76
C LYS A 41 25.11 19.25 24.89
N ALA A 42 26.20 18.79 25.50
CA ALA A 42 27.29 18.12 24.79
C ALA A 42 26.82 16.82 24.12
N LEU A 43 26.00 16.01 24.81
CA LEU A 43 25.40 14.82 24.24
C LEU A 43 24.49 15.12 23.06
N GLN A 44 23.69 16.20 23.15
CA GLN A 44 22.83 16.65 22.06
C GLN A 44 23.66 17.13 20.85
N GLU A 45 24.76 17.84 21.06
CA GLU A 45 25.65 18.29 19.98
C GLU A 45 26.28 17.08 19.26
N GLU A 46 26.72 16.05 20.00
CA GLU A 46 27.20 14.81 19.41
C GLU A 46 26.11 14.08 18.60
N ALA A 47 24.91 13.97 19.15
CA ALA A 47 23.76 13.37 18.44
C ALA A 47 23.44 14.14 17.15
N ASN A 48 23.45 15.47 17.18
CA ASN A 48 23.22 16.28 15.98
C ASN A 48 24.29 16.06 14.89
N GLN A 49 25.55 15.88 15.26
CA GLN A 49 26.62 15.56 14.31
C GLN A 49 26.41 14.18 13.66
N LEU A 50 25.98 13.19 14.43
CA LEU A 50 25.67 11.86 13.92
C LEU A 50 24.47 11.89 12.96
N ILE A 51 23.46 12.69 13.26
CA ILE A 51 22.31 12.93 12.37
C ILE A 51 22.79 13.54 11.04
N GLN A 52 23.63 14.58 11.09
CA GLN A 52 24.21 15.18 9.89
C GLN A 52 25.04 14.20 9.06
N GLU A 53 25.78 13.29 9.71
CA GLU A 53 26.54 12.26 9.01
C GLU A 53 25.63 11.24 8.33
N ILE A 54 24.53 10.81 8.96
CA ILE A 54 23.51 9.95 8.34
C ILE A 54 22.91 10.66 7.12
N GLU A 55 22.56 11.95 7.25
CA GLU A 55 22.05 12.76 6.14
C GLU A 55 23.04 12.84 4.99
N ARG A 56 24.32 13.07 5.29
CA ARG A 56 25.37 13.09 4.29
C ARG A 56 25.47 11.75 3.56
N ILE A 57 25.47 10.63 4.26
CA ILE A 57 25.53 9.30 3.66
C ILE A 57 24.31 9.08 2.76
N SER A 58 23.11 9.40 3.23
CA SER A 58 21.86 9.20 2.48
C SER A 58 21.81 10.03 1.19
N THR A 59 22.35 11.24 1.21
CA THR A 59 22.31 12.15 0.07
C THR A 59 23.48 12.02 -0.90
N THR A 60 24.62 11.49 -0.44
CA THR A 60 25.85 11.39 -1.25
C THR A 60 26.18 9.99 -1.72
N THR A 61 25.54 8.94 -1.17
CA THR A 61 25.77 7.58 -1.62
C THR A 61 25.17 7.38 -3.00
N THR A 62 26.02 7.16 -3.98
CA THR A 62 25.64 6.95 -5.38
C THR A 62 26.23 5.66 -5.92
N PHE A 63 25.56 5.04 -6.88
CA PHE A 63 26.08 3.96 -7.70
C PHE A 63 25.92 4.33 -9.17
N ASN A 64 27.00 4.29 -9.91
CA ASN A 64 27.05 4.65 -11.33
C ASN A 64 26.48 6.07 -11.65
N GLY A 65 26.56 6.97 -10.68
CA GLY A 65 26.06 8.36 -10.80
C GLY A 65 24.64 8.58 -10.26
N ASP A 66 23.87 7.52 -10.04
CA ASP A 66 22.52 7.59 -9.48
C ASP A 66 22.55 7.44 -7.95
N ARG A 67 21.70 8.18 -7.25
CA ARG A 67 21.55 8.07 -5.80
C ARG A 67 20.93 6.73 -5.45
N ILE A 68 21.52 6.02 -4.50
CA ILE A 68 20.97 4.75 -4.00
C ILE A 68 19.80 4.98 -3.06
N PHE A 69 19.83 6.06 -2.28
CA PHE A 69 18.79 6.45 -1.34
C PHE A 69 18.16 7.77 -1.84
N ASP A 70 17.17 7.68 -2.73
CA ASP A 70 16.46 8.85 -3.20
C ASP A 70 15.14 9.01 -2.41
N PHE A 71 15.25 9.69 -1.26
CA PHE A 71 14.09 10.18 -0.54
C PHE A 71 13.79 11.59 -1.05
N THR A 72 13.05 11.69 -2.15
CA THR A 72 12.62 12.99 -2.70
C THR A 72 11.60 13.63 -1.77
N GLY A 73 12.01 14.64 -1.06
CA GLY A 73 11.18 15.47 -0.16
C GLY A 73 11.97 15.95 1.05
N SER A 74 11.62 17.09 1.59
CA SER A 74 12.25 17.82 2.71
C SER A 74 12.94 16.94 3.74
N SER A 75 14.12 17.36 4.22
CA SER A 75 14.97 16.68 5.22
C SER A 75 14.21 15.75 6.16
N VAL A 76 14.27 14.43 5.88
CA VAL A 76 13.67 13.39 6.73
C VAL A 76 14.34 13.41 8.11
N LEU A 77 15.64 13.67 8.15
CA LEU A 77 16.47 13.54 9.34
C LEU A 77 16.24 14.63 10.41
N GLY A 78 15.62 15.75 10.02
CA GLY A 78 15.23 16.80 10.97
C GLY A 78 13.83 16.62 11.54
N ASP A 79 13.08 15.62 11.07
CA ASP A 79 11.68 15.40 11.41
C ASP A 79 11.52 14.00 12.03
N PRO A 80 11.27 13.92 13.35
CA PRO A 80 11.16 12.63 14.05
C PRO A 80 9.98 11.77 13.56
N ASP A 81 8.91 12.38 13.08
CA ASP A 81 7.74 11.66 12.59
C ASP A 81 8.05 11.01 11.24
N LYS A 82 8.72 11.75 10.34
CA LYS A 82 9.21 11.18 9.07
C LYS A 82 10.22 10.06 9.29
N LEU A 83 11.13 10.21 10.25
CA LEU A 83 12.05 9.15 10.63
C LEU A 83 11.33 7.89 11.12
N ALA A 84 10.28 8.05 11.91
CA ALA A 84 9.49 6.92 12.40
C ALA A 84 8.77 6.21 11.24
N VAL A 85 8.25 6.93 10.26
CA VAL A 85 7.64 6.36 9.05
C VAL A 85 8.70 5.60 8.24
N VAL A 86 9.84 6.20 7.95
CA VAL A 86 10.94 5.52 7.23
C VAL A 86 11.38 4.26 7.97
N TYR A 87 11.49 4.32 9.29
CA TYR A 87 11.81 3.16 10.11
C TYR A 87 10.76 2.05 9.97
N GLY A 88 9.47 2.39 10.02
CA GLY A 88 8.37 1.44 9.83
C GLY A 88 8.41 0.77 8.45
N LEU A 89 8.62 1.56 7.39
CA LEU A 89 8.75 1.07 6.03
C LEU A 89 9.92 0.08 5.88
N GLN A 90 11.09 0.42 6.43
CA GLN A 90 12.30 -0.40 6.32
C GLN A 90 12.31 -1.62 7.24
N ASN A 91 11.58 -1.60 8.35
CA ASN A 91 11.65 -2.62 9.40
C ASN A 91 10.35 -3.41 9.56
N GLY A 92 9.57 -3.54 8.51
CA GLY A 92 8.46 -4.47 8.53
C GLY A 92 7.31 -4.16 7.59
N TRP A 93 6.87 -2.91 7.43
CA TRP A 93 5.63 -2.63 6.70
C TRP A 93 5.71 -3.07 5.23
N LEU A 94 6.82 -2.75 4.53
CA LEU A 94 6.99 -3.16 3.13
C LEU A 94 7.18 -4.66 2.98
N GLU A 95 8.06 -5.26 3.79
CA GLU A 95 8.33 -6.71 3.75
C GLU A 95 7.07 -7.52 4.07
N GLN A 96 6.30 -7.07 5.09
CA GLN A 96 5.03 -7.70 5.44
C GLN A 96 4.03 -7.61 4.29
N ALA A 97 3.87 -6.42 3.68
CA ALA A 97 2.97 -6.22 2.56
C ALA A 97 3.35 -7.10 1.36
N GLU A 98 4.62 -7.12 0.98
CA GLU A 98 5.12 -7.96 -0.12
C GLU A 98 4.90 -9.46 0.16
N SER A 99 5.17 -9.90 1.39
CA SER A 99 4.94 -11.29 1.82
C SER A 99 3.47 -11.68 1.72
N GLN A 100 2.56 -10.82 2.19
CA GLN A 100 1.12 -11.04 2.09
C GLN A 100 0.66 -11.10 0.63
N ILE A 101 1.11 -10.16 -0.21
CA ILE A 101 0.76 -10.13 -1.64
C ILE A 101 1.23 -11.40 -2.34
N GLN A 102 2.45 -11.86 -2.05
CA GLN A 102 2.97 -13.11 -2.61
C GLN A 102 2.18 -14.33 -2.11
N GLU A 103 1.82 -14.37 -0.83
CA GLU A 103 1.08 -15.48 -0.25
C GLU A 103 -0.35 -15.56 -0.77
N TYR A 104 -1.10 -14.45 -0.68
CA TYR A 104 -2.53 -14.44 -0.97
C TYR A 104 -2.85 -14.21 -2.45
N PHE A 105 -2.03 -13.45 -3.17
CA PHE A 105 -2.25 -13.13 -4.58
C PHE A 105 -1.30 -13.86 -5.53
N GLY A 106 -0.18 -14.38 -5.04
CA GLY A 106 0.79 -15.12 -5.86
C GLY A 106 1.50 -14.26 -6.90
N ILE A 107 1.54 -12.96 -6.71
CA ILE A 107 2.19 -12.00 -7.59
C ILE A 107 3.23 -11.19 -6.82
N SER A 108 4.17 -10.62 -7.55
CA SER A 108 5.19 -9.70 -7.03
C SER A 108 5.40 -8.55 -8.00
N GLY A 109 6.04 -7.48 -7.55
CA GLY A 109 6.51 -6.41 -8.41
C GLY A 109 7.50 -6.92 -9.47
N ASP A 110 7.73 -6.12 -10.50
CA ASP A 110 8.63 -6.43 -11.60
C ASP A 110 10.11 -6.12 -11.31
N GLY A 111 10.43 -5.76 -10.05
CA GLY A 111 11.77 -5.41 -9.60
C GLY A 111 12.24 -4.00 -10.02
N ALA A 112 11.37 -3.19 -10.60
CA ALA A 112 11.68 -1.81 -10.87
C ALA A 112 11.49 -0.94 -9.63
N ASP A 113 12.28 0.12 -9.54
CA ASP A 113 12.24 1.06 -8.42
C ASP A 113 10.89 1.76 -8.32
N MET A 114 10.45 1.98 -7.08
CA MET A 114 9.32 2.81 -6.71
C MET A 114 9.82 3.92 -5.80
N SER A 115 9.47 5.16 -6.10
CA SER A 115 9.80 6.27 -5.19
C SER A 115 8.77 6.39 -4.07
N ILE A 116 9.24 6.77 -2.88
CA ILE A 116 8.40 7.03 -1.71
C ILE A 116 8.49 8.51 -1.37
N GLU A 117 7.35 9.19 -1.32
CA GLU A 117 7.25 10.61 -1.02
C GLU A 117 6.51 10.81 0.32
N LEU A 118 7.21 11.38 1.31
CA LEU A 118 6.62 11.82 2.57
C LEU A 118 6.18 13.27 2.41
N THR A 119 4.89 13.50 2.28
CA THR A 119 4.32 14.81 1.93
C THR A 119 3.13 15.14 2.84
N THR A 120 2.45 16.25 2.57
CA THR A 120 1.20 16.62 3.23
C THR A 120 0.15 16.82 2.15
N PHE A 121 -0.98 16.14 2.27
CA PHE A 121 -2.10 16.30 1.33
C PHE A 121 -2.97 17.50 1.73
N THR A 122 -3.74 17.99 0.77
CA THR A 122 -4.59 19.19 0.98
C THR A 122 -5.90 18.89 1.69
N ASP A 123 -6.26 17.63 1.84
CA ASP A 123 -7.48 17.16 2.52
C ASP A 123 -7.34 17.10 4.05
N GLY A 124 -6.11 17.25 4.56
CA GLY A 124 -5.81 17.33 5.99
C GLY A 124 -5.91 15.99 6.71
N ALA A 125 -5.64 15.99 8.01
CA ALA A 125 -5.65 14.81 8.84
C ALA A 125 -7.03 14.11 8.85
N GLY A 126 -7.03 12.79 8.67
CA GLY A 126 -8.23 11.96 8.57
C GLY A 126 -8.81 11.87 7.16
N GLY A 127 -8.14 12.47 6.19
CA GLY A 127 -8.44 12.31 4.76
C GLY A 127 -7.75 11.07 4.16
N THR A 128 -7.10 11.25 3.01
CA THR A 128 -6.29 10.21 2.35
C THR A 128 -4.96 10.05 3.05
N ALA A 129 -4.76 8.98 3.80
CA ALA A 129 -3.55 8.77 4.59
C ALA A 129 -2.31 8.39 3.75
N ALA A 130 -2.52 7.63 2.67
CA ALA A 130 -1.50 7.30 1.68
C ALA A 130 -2.16 7.04 0.32
N ARG A 131 -1.37 7.03 -0.74
CA ARG A 131 -1.84 6.64 -2.07
C ARG A 131 -0.69 6.20 -2.97
N VAL A 132 -0.96 5.28 -3.87
CA VAL A 132 -0.08 4.98 -5.00
C VAL A 132 -0.54 5.76 -6.23
N VAL A 133 0.40 6.45 -6.86
CA VAL A 133 0.19 7.15 -8.12
C VAL A 133 1.13 6.60 -9.18
N GLY A 134 0.72 6.67 -10.44
CA GLY A 134 1.52 6.22 -11.57
C GLY A 134 0.98 6.80 -12.87
N SER A 135 1.82 6.80 -13.89
CA SER A 135 1.44 7.19 -15.25
C SER A 135 0.80 6.00 -15.95
N VAL A 136 -0.52 6.05 -16.14
CA VAL A 136 -1.28 5.02 -16.84
C VAL A 136 -1.40 5.37 -18.31
N PRO A 137 -1.12 4.42 -19.26
CA PRO A 137 -1.28 4.67 -20.67
C PRO A 137 -2.72 5.07 -21.06
N GLY A 138 -2.87 6.17 -21.79
CA GLY A 138 -4.17 6.66 -22.26
C GLY A 138 -4.85 5.77 -23.31
N SER A 139 -4.17 4.72 -23.78
CA SER A 139 -4.74 3.66 -24.62
C SER A 139 -5.53 2.63 -23.84
N TYR A 140 -5.61 2.76 -22.52
CA TYR A 140 -6.19 1.76 -21.60
C TYR A 140 -5.62 0.34 -21.76
N THR A 141 -4.33 0.28 -22.13
CA THR A 141 -3.61 -0.99 -22.30
C THR A 141 -2.19 -0.86 -21.78
N GLY A 142 -1.78 -1.76 -20.89
CA GLY A 142 -0.42 -1.86 -20.37
C GLY A 142 -0.30 -1.55 -18.88
N LYS A 143 0.94 -1.60 -18.42
CA LYS A 143 1.33 -1.30 -17.04
C LYS A 143 1.44 0.20 -16.82
N ALA A 144 1.36 0.63 -15.58
CA ALA A 144 1.75 1.98 -15.19
C ALA A 144 3.27 2.14 -15.15
N THR A 145 3.74 3.37 -15.38
CA THR A 145 5.12 3.80 -15.17
C THR A 145 5.18 4.86 -14.07
N ASP A 146 6.39 5.22 -13.65
CA ASP A 146 6.62 6.28 -12.64
C ASP A 146 5.80 6.08 -11.36
N VAL A 147 5.72 4.81 -10.91
CA VAL A 147 4.94 4.45 -9.74
C VAL A 147 5.58 5.02 -8.47
N LYS A 148 4.76 5.69 -7.67
CA LYS A 148 5.16 6.33 -6.41
C LYS A 148 4.19 5.99 -5.31
N LEU A 149 4.71 5.74 -4.12
CA LEU A 149 3.95 5.71 -2.88
C LEU A 149 4.04 7.10 -2.22
N GLN A 150 2.93 7.77 -2.06
CA GLN A 150 2.84 9.05 -1.35
C GLN A 150 2.17 8.79 0.01
N ILE A 151 2.81 9.26 1.08
CA ILE A 151 2.34 9.11 2.46
C ILE A 151 2.04 10.49 3.01
N ASP A 152 0.81 10.70 3.53
CA ASP A 152 0.41 11.95 4.16
C ASP A 152 0.93 12.03 5.59
N MET A 153 1.88 12.90 5.82
CA MET A 153 2.44 13.13 7.14
C MET A 153 1.46 13.77 8.12
N SER A 154 0.30 14.26 7.66
CA SER A 154 -0.77 14.72 8.56
C SER A 154 -1.42 13.57 9.33
N ASP A 155 -1.43 12.37 8.75
CA ASP A 155 -2.02 11.16 9.33
C ASP A 155 -0.99 10.25 10.00
N PHE A 156 0.26 10.33 9.56
CA PHE A 156 1.38 9.57 10.12
C PHE A 156 2.15 10.41 11.16
N THR A 157 1.46 10.81 12.21
CA THR A 157 1.98 11.58 13.35
C THR A 157 1.58 10.93 14.69
N PRO A 158 2.22 11.27 15.82
CA PRO A 158 1.72 10.81 17.12
C PRO A 158 0.25 11.21 17.36
N PRO A 159 -0.57 10.31 17.98
CA PRO A 159 -0.17 9.04 18.59
C PRO A 159 -0.11 7.83 17.62
N ASN A 160 -0.27 8.05 16.32
CA ASN A 160 -0.35 6.97 15.31
C ASN A 160 1.02 6.34 14.96
N LEU A 161 2.13 6.96 15.40
CA LEU A 161 3.46 6.39 15.19
C LEU A 161 3.96 5.67 16.44
N PRO A 162 4.79 4.60 16.30
CA PRO A 162 5.38 4.03 15.08
C PRO A 162 4.43 3.14 14.25
N ASN A 163 3.42 2.52 14.82
CA ASN A 163 2.43 1.69 14.13
C ASN A 163 1.11 1.73 14.91
N GLY A 164 0.60 2.92 15.08
CA GLY A 164 -0.63 3.19 15.80
C GLY A 164 -1.82 3.36 14.87
N GLY A 165 -2.79 4.09 15.38
CA GLY A 165 -4.07 4.30 14.74
C GLY A 165 -5.16 3.48 15.41
N SER A 166 -6.25 3.29 14.71
CA SER A 166 -7.36 2.43 15.14
C SER A 166 -7.83 1.59 13.97
N ALA A 167 -8.37 0.41 14.25
CA ALA A 167 -8.89 -0.43 13.18
C ALA A 167 -9.96 0.31 12.35
N PRO A 168 -9.94 0.21 11.03
CA PRO A 168 -8.99 -0.54 10.20
C PRO A 168 -7.72 0.23 9.79
N PHE A 169 -7.50 1.45 10.29
CA PHE A 169 -6.50 2.41 9.82
C PHE A 169 -5.16 2.33 10.56
N TYR A 170 -4.67 1.13 10.85
CA TYR A 170 -3.30 0.95 11.31
C TYR A 170 -2.30 1.23 10.20
N ASN A 171 -1.14 1.81 10.53
CA ASN A 171 -0.15 2.23 9.54
C ASN A 171 0.32 1.08 8.63
N ASP A 172 0.57 -0.10 9.17
CA ASP A 172 0.94 -1.29 8.41
C ASP A 172 -0.16 -1.75 7.44
N ARG A 173 -1.44 -1.65 7.85
CA ARG A 173 -2.58 -1.96 6.98
C ARG A 173 -2.73 -0.96 5.85
N ILE A 174 -2.55 0.34 6.13
CA ILE A 174 -2.57 1.39 5.11
C ILE A 174 -1.47 1.12 4.07
N ILE A 175 -0.25 0.84 4.53
CA ILE A 175 0.87 0.52 3.61
C ILE A 175 0.61 -0.78 2.86
N SER A 176 0.05 -1.82 3.49
CA SER A 176 -0.31 -3.06 2.79
C SER A 176 -1.35 -2.83 1.70
N HIS A 177 -2.35 -1.99 1.94
CA HIS A 177 -3.33 -1.57 0.94
C HIS A 177 -2.64 -0.92 -0.26
N GLU A 178 -1.82 0.10 -0.03
CA GLU A 178 -1.13 0.82 -1.10
C GLU A 178 -0.14 -0.05 -1.87
N MET A 179 0.53 -0.98 -1.20
CA MET A 179 1.45 -1.90 -1.85
C MET A 179 0.75 -2.88 -2.79
N VAL A 180 -0.51 -3.23 -2.55
CA VAL A 180 -1.33 -3.97 -3.53
C VAL A 180 -1.45 -3.18 -4.82
N HIS A 181 -1.81 -1.89 -4.74
CA HIS A 181 -1.87 -1.03 -5.92
C HIS A 181 -0.52 -0.95 -6.63
N ALA A 182 0.58 -0.73 -5.90
CA ALA A 182 1.91 -0.62 -6.47
C ALA A 182 2.30 -1.89 -7.26
N VAL A 183 2.07 -3.07 -6.67
CA VAL A 183 2.36 -4.35 -7.34
C VAL A 183 1.44 -4.56 -8.54
N MET A 184 0.13 -4.28 -8.43
CA MET A 184 -0.80 -4.41 -9.54
C MET A 184 -0.44 -3.46 -10.70
N TYR A 185 -0.05 -2.21 -10.41
CA TYR A 185 0.36 -1.21 -11.40
C TYR A 185 1.56 -1.69 -12.23
N ARG A 186 2.46 -2.42 -11.62
CA ARG A 186 3.71 -2.90 -12.23
C ARG A 186 3.63 -4.32 -12.80
N SER A 187 2.61 -5.10 -12.43
CA SER A 187 2.58 -6.54 -12.73
C SER A 187 1.53 -6.98 -13.76
N MET A 188 0.57 -6.12 -14.13
CA MET A 188 -0.54 -6.49 -15.01
C MET A 188 -1.00 -5.35 -15.91
N ASN A 189 -2.00 -5.61 -16.77
CA ASN A 189 -2.62 -4.60 -17.65
C ASN A 189 -3.53 -3.66 -16.83
N ILE A 190 -2.93 -2.90 -15.93
CA ILE A 190 -3.67 -2.02 -15.01
C ILE A 190 -4.46 -0.94 -15.76
N ALA A 191 -3.95 -0.49 -16.91
CA ALA A 191 -4.61 0.55 -17.69
C ALA A 191 -6.03 0.18 -18.10
N SER A 192 -6.32 -1.11 -18.33
CA SER A 192 -7.66 -1.57 -18.67
C SER A 192 -8.68 -1.42 -17.53
N MET A 193 -8.22 -1.32 -16.29
CA MET A 193 -9.09 -1.15 -15.13
C MET A 193 -9.56 0.29 -14.94
N PHE A 194 -8.84 1.23 -15.58
CA PHE A 194 -9.17 2.67 -15.60
C PHE A 194 -9.91 3.11 -16.87
N ASP A 195 -10.30 2.17 -17.74
CA ASP A 195 -11.14 2.49 -18.89
C ASP A 195 -12.52 2.99 -18.40
N PRO A 196 -12.90 4.24 -18.70
CA PRO A 196 -14.16 4.80 -18.22
C PRO A 196 -15.40 4.09 -18.79
N ALA A 197 -15.22 3.21 -19.78
CA ALA A 197 -16.31 2.39 -20.31
C ALA A 197 -16.67 1.22 -19.40
N VAL A 198 -15.75 0.79 -18.53
CA VAL A 198 -15.92 -0.40 -17.68
C VAL A 198 -15.66 -0.15 -16.19
N ASP A 199 -14.98 0.90 -15.81
CA ASP A 199 -14.60 1.28 -14.44
C ASP A 199 -14.48 0.11 -13.44
N GLN A 200 -13.30 -0.48 -13.36
CA GLN A 200 -13.01 -1.63 -12.47
C GLN A 200 -12.36 -1.21 -11.14
N THR A 201 -12.53 0.04 -10.71
CA THR A 201 -11.97 0.57 -9.46
C THR A 201 -12.41 -0.26 -8.25
N TRP A 202 -13.64 -0.80 -8.27
CA TRP A 202 -14.11 -1.70 -7.22
C TRP A 202 -13.18 -2.91 -6.98
N PHE A 203 -12.60 -3.46 -8.05
CA PHE A 203 -11.71 -4.60 -7.92
C PHE A 203 -10.34 -4.18 -7.38
N LEU A 204 -9.81 -3.03 -7.81
CA LEU A 204 -8.56 -2.47 -7.32
C LEU A 204 -8.63 -2.25 -5.80
N GLU A 205 -9.63 -1.52 -5.37
CA GLU A 205 -9.82 -1.16 -3.97
C GLU A 205 -10.24 -2.36 -3.12
N GLY A 206 -11.13 -3.20 -3.65
CA GLY A 206 -11.55 -4.42 -2.97
C GLY A 206 -10.41 -5.42 -2.76
N ALA A 207 -9.49 -5.55 -3.71
CA ALA A 207 -8.29 -6.37 -3.56
C ALA A 207 -7.32 -5.78 -2.52
N ALA A 208 -7.14 -4.47 -2.51
CA ALA A 208 -6.33 -3.78 -1.52
C ALA A 208 -6.90 -3.92 -0.10
N GLU A 209 -8.21 -3.81 0.07
CA GLU A 209 -8.88 -4.08 1.36
C GLU A 209 -8.80 -5.58 1.75
N PHE A 210 -8.84 -6.48 0.77
CA PHE A 210 -8.79 -7.93 1.03
C PHE A 210 -7.48 -8.37 1.67
N ILE A 211 -6.34 -7.73 1.32
CA ILE A 211 -5.01 -8.18 1.77
C ILE A 211 -4.84 -8.08 3.29
N HIS A 212 -5.39 -7.05 3.90
CA HIS A 212 -5.27 -6.81 5.34
C HIS A 212 -6.53 -7.18 6.15
N GLY A 213 -7.60 -7.61 5.46
CA GLY A 213 -8.89 -7.96 6.08
C GLY A 213 -9.64 -6.73 6.60
N ALA A 214 -10.62 -6.23 5.84
CA ALA A 214 -11.38 -5.03 6.17
C ALA A 214 -12.72 -5.34 6.86
N ASP A 215 -12.77 -6.38 7.69
CA ASP A 215 -14.01 -6.79 8.38
C ASP A 215 -14.53 -5.70 9.33
N GLU A 216 -13.65 -4.95 10.00
CA GLU A 216 -14.04 -3.87 10.90
C GLU A 216 -14.69 -2.71 10.13
N ARG A 217 -14.16 -2.40 8.93
CA ARG A 217 -14.75 -1.39 8.04
C ARG A 217 -16.14 -1.85 7.58
N LEU A 218 -16.24 -3.10 7.11
CA LEU A 218 -17.52 -3.69 6.69
C LEU A 218 -18.54 -3.69 7.84
N GLN A 219 -18.13 -4.08 9.05
CA GLN A 219 -19.00 -4.06 10.23
C GLN A 219 -19.50 -2.64 10.56
N SER A 220 -18.63 -1.64 10.43
CA SER A 220 -18.99 -0.23 10.61
C SER A 220 -20.01 0.22 9.58
N SER A 221 -19.81 -0.11 8.29
CA SER A 221 -20.76 0.21 7.22
C SER A 221 -22.11 -0.50 7.42
N ILE A 222 -22.10 -1.79 7.79
CA ILE A 222 -23.35 -2.52 8.11
C ILE A 222 -24.08 -1.86 9.27
N SER A 223 -23.36 -1.41 10.29
CA SER A 223 -23.96 -0.73 11.46
C SER A 223 -24.57 0.62 11.08
N SER A 224 -24.00 1.33 10.09
CA SER A 224 -24.42 2.65 9.65
C SER A 224 -25.56 2.62 8.64
N ILE A 225 -25.43 1.80 7.57
CA ILE A 225 -26.33 1.80 6.42
C ILE A 225 -27.03 0.45 6.17
N GLY A 226 -26.74 -0.56 7.01
CA GLY A 226 -27.25 -1.91 6.86
C GLY A 226 -26.64 -2.67 5.67
N ILE A 227 -26.83 -4.00 5.64
CA ILE A 227 -26.38 -4.85 4.52
C ILE A 227 -26.96 -4.35 3.19
N GLY A 228 -28.22 -3.97 3.15
CA GLY A 228 -28.86 -3.44 1.95
C GLY A 228 -28.20 -2.16 1.43
N GLY A 229 -27.74 -1.27 2.32
CA GLY A 229 -27.00 -0.08 1.97
C GLY A 229 -25.64 -0.41 1.35
N VAL A 230 -24.90 -1.36 1.93
CA VAL A 230 -23.62 -1.85 1.36
C VAL A 230 -23.86 -2.44 -0.04
N MET A 231 -24.89 -3.27 -0.21
CA MET A 231 -25.21 -3.84 -1.53
C MET A 231 -25.65 -2.80 -2.56
N THR A 232 -26.26 -1.69 -2.12
CA THR A 232 -26.60 -0.58 -3.03
C THR A 232 -25.36 0.03 -3.66
N LYS A 233 -24.23 0.11 -2.92
CA LYS A 233 -22.95 0.58 -3.46
C LYS A 233 -22.44 -0.32 -4.61
N ALA A 234 -22.62 -1.61 -4.48
CA ALA A 234 -22.20 -2.58 -5.50
C ALA A 234 -22.96 -2.44 -6.83
N THR A 235 -24.15 -1.84 -6.85
CA THR A 235 -24.95 -1.68 -8.09
C THR A 235 -24.29 -0.80 -9.14
N THR A 236 -23.28 -0.01 -8.78
CA THR A 236 -22.53 0.87 -9.69
C THR A 236 -21.22 0.28 -10.18
N PHE A 237 -20.83 -0.89 -9.69
CA PHE A 237 -19.58 -1.53 -10.08
C PHE A 237 -19.55 -1.87 -11.57
N GLY A 238 -18.47 -1.51 -12.25
CA GLY A 238 -18.31 -1.75 -13.69
C GLY A 238 -19.21 -0.92 -14.60
N SER A 239 -19.98 0.01 -14.07
CA SER A 239 -20.91 0.81 -14.84
C SER A 239 -20.22 2.07 -15.38
N ALA A 240 -20.23 2.22 -16.72
CA ALA A 240 -19.71 3.41 -17.37
C ALA A 240 -20.32 4.70 -16.78
N GLY A 241 -19.45 5.61 -16.33
CA GLY A 241 -19.86 6.94 -15.84
C GLY A 241 -20.53 6.97 -14.46
N ALA A 242 -20.66 5.84 -13.76
CA ALA A 242 -21.22 5.82 -12.40
C ALA A 242 -20.24 6.38 -11.36
N GLY A 243 -18.95 6.28 -11.63
CA GLY A 243 -17.85 6.80 -10.82
C GLY A 243 -17.68 6.04 -9.48
N TRP A 244 -16.43 5.89 -9.08
CA TRP A 244 -16.09 5.41 -7.75
C TRP A 244 -16.33 6.52 -6.71
N GLY A 245 -17.16 6.24 -5.70
CA GLY A 245 -17.54 7.25 -4.71
C GLY A 245 -16.45 7.55 -3.68
N GLY A 246 -15.51 6.62 -3.46
CA GLY A 246 -14.39 6.76 -2.53
C GLY A 246 -14.79 6.86 -1.05
N THR A 247 -16.03 6.51 -0.71
CA THR A 247 -16.48 6.50 0.69
C THR A 247 -16.12 5.18 1.37
N SER A 248 -16.06 5.17 2.71
CA SER A 248 -15.83 3.94 3.48
C SER A 248 -16.81 2.82 3.12
N ASP A 249 -18.05 3.17 2.77
CA ASP A 249 -19.07 2.21 2.36
C ASP A 249 -18.80 1.62 0.96
N ASP A 250 -18.18 2.39 0.06
CA ASP A 250 -17.77 1.89 -1.26
C ASP A 250 -16.64 0.86 -1.10
N TYR A 251 -15.63 1.15 -0.25
CA TYR A 251 -14.58 0.21 0.10
C TYR A 251 -15.12 -1.08 0.74
N SER A 252 -16.10 -0.96 1.64
CA SER A 252 -16.77 -2.12 2.26
C SER A 252 -17.47 -3.00 1.24
N ALA A 253 -18.16 -2.39 0.28
CA ALA A 253 -18.83 -3.11 -0.80
C ALA A 253 -17.82 -3.80 -1.73
N ALA A 254 -16.75 -3.11 -2.10
CA ALA A 254 -15.68 -3.64 -2.94
C ALA A 254 -14.94 -4.81 -2.27
N TYR A 255 -14.59 -4.67 -0.98
CA TYR A 255 -14.03 -5.74 -0.16
C TYR A 255 -14.93 -6.99 -0.17
N THR A 256 -16.22 -6.78 0.04
CA THR A 256 -17.20 -7.87 0.05
C THR A 256 -17.32 -8.54 -1.31
N ALA A 257 -17.29 -7.77 -2.40
CA ALA A 257 -17.32 -8.31 -3.76
C ALA A 257 -16.09 -9.18 -4.04
N VAL A 258 -14.90 -8.75 -3.63
CA VAL A 258 -13.67 -9.57 -3.79
C VAL A 258 -13.73 -10.82 -2.92
N ARG A 259 -14.26 -10.76 -1.69
CA ARG A 259 -14.51 -11.96 -0.86
C ARG A 259 -15.48 -12.92 -1.51
N TYR A 260 -16.55 -12.41 -2.09
CA TYR A 260 -17.55 -13.22 -2.79
C TYR A 260 -16.96 -13.91 -4.02
N LEU A 261 -16.17 -13.18 -4.82
CA LEU A 261 -15.42 -13.75 -5.95
C LEU A 261 -14.42 -14.81 -5.49
N HIS A 262 -13.68 -14.53 -4.42
CA HIS A 262 -12.75 -15.50 -3.83
C HIS A 262 -13.44 -16.81 -3.48
N GLN A 263 -14.61 -16.74 -2.82
CA GLN A 263 -15.37 -17.92 -2.43
C GLN A 263 -15.93 -18.65 -3.67
N ALA A 264 -16.50 -17.93 -4.64
CA ALA A 264 -17.02 -18.51 -5.87
C ALA A 264 -15.93 -19.29 -6.65
N ILE A 265 -14.72 -18.79 -6.70
CA ILE A 265 -13.58 -19.49 -7.32
C ILE A 265 -13.26 -20.78 -6.53
N LYS A 266 -13.22 -20.70 -5.21
CA LYS A 266 -12.94 -21.88 -4.35
C LYS A 266 -14.02 -22.95 -4.47
N ASP A 267 -15.28 -22.55 -4.56
CA ASP A 267 -16.40 -23.48 -4.74
C ASP A 267 -16.33 -24.22 -6.09
N ASN A 268 -15.65 -23.64 -7.07
CA ASN A 268 -15.35 -24.24 -8.36
C ASN A 268 -13.97 -24.95 -8.41
N GLY A 269 -13.31 -25.16 -7.26
CA GLY A 269 -12.07 -25.93 -7.14
C GLY A 269 -10.79 -25.13 -7.39
N GLY A 270 -10.88 -23.81 -7.52
CA GLY A 270 -9.73 -22.92 -7.65
C GLY A 270 -9.12 -22.50 -6.30
N SER A 271 -8.09 -21.64 -6.36
CA SER A 271 -7.36 -21.12 -5.19
C SER A 271 -7.92 -19.80 -4.65
N GLY A 272 -9.05 -19.35 -5.19
CA GLY A 272 -9.65 -18.06 -4.84
C GLY A 272 -9.09 -16.91 -5.66
N ILE A 273 -9.06 -15.71 -5.07
CA ILE A 273 -8.65 -14.47 -5.77
C ILE A 273 -7.24 -14.56 -6.36
N LYS A 274 -6.39 -15.42 -5.81
CA LYS A 274 -5.05 -15.72 -6.34
C LYS A 274 -5.08 -16.11 -7.81
N ASP A 275 -6.06 -16.86 -8.25
CA ASP A 275 -6.16 -17.32 -9.63
C ASP A 275 -6.42 -16.16 -10.60
N VAL A 276 -7.22 -15.16 -10.17
CA VAL A 276 -7.44 -13.93 -10.94
C VAL A 276 -6.15 -13.12 -11.06
N MET A 277 -5.44 -12.93 -9.94
CA MET A 277 -4.22 -12.14 -9.89
C MET A 277 -3.09 -12.77 -10.72
N VAL A 278 -2.91 -14.08 -10.58
CA VAL A 278 -1.91 -14.83 -11.36
C VAL A 278 -2.24 -14.79 -12.84
N TYR A 279 -3.51 -14.95 -13.21
CA TYR A 279 -3.93 -14.87 -14.62
C TYR A 279 -3.60 -13.50 -15.23
N LEU A 280 -3.94 -12.40 -14.54
CA LEU A 280 -3.64 -11.03 -14.98
C LEU A 280 -2.13 -10.78 -15.08
N ASN A 281 -1.35 -11.31 -14.13
CA ASN A 281 0.11 -11.18 -14.16
C ASN A 281 0.75 -11.94 -15.32
N GLN A 282 0.27 -13.13 -15.62
CA GLN A 282 0.81 -13.98 -16.71
C GLN A 282 0.35 -13.52 -18.10
N ASN A 283 -0.78 -12.85 -18.20
CA ASN A 283 -1.40 -12.43 -19.46
C ASN A 283 -1.45 -10.89 -19.53
N GLN A 284 -0.35 -10.27 -19.95
CA GLN A 284 -0.09 -8.84 -19.87
C GLN A 284 -1.03 -7.94 -20.72
N SER A 285 -1.93 -8.51 -21.49
CA SER A 285 -2.99 -7.80 -22.23
C SER A 285 -4.40 -8.18 -21.76
N ALA A 286 -4.51 -9.06 -20.75
CA ALA A 286 -5.80 -9.52 -20.26
C ALA A 286 -6.54 -8.41 -19.51
N THR A 287 -7.86 -8.45 -19.62
CA THR A 287 -8.79 -7.64 -18.84
C THR A 287 -9.25 -8.39 -17.60
N LEU A 288 -9.83 -7.69 -16.63
CA LEU A 288 -10.44 -8.31 -15.45
C LEU A 288 -11.54 -9.32 -15.83
N SER A 289 -12.37 -9.01 -16.82
CA SER A 289 -13.41 -9.93 -17.32
C SER A 289 -12.85 -11.27 -17.78
N GLN A 290 -11.74 -11.25 -18.53
CA GLN A 290 -11.07 -12.47 -18.98
C GLN A 290 -10.49 -13.27 -17.80
N ALA A 291 -9.93 -12.57 -16.82
CA ALA A 291 -9.38 -13.21 -15.63
C ALA A 291 -10.46 -13.85 -14.74
N ILE A 292 -11.58 -13.17 -14.54
CA ILE A 292 -12.73 -13.71 -13.81
C ILE A 292 -13.29 -14.95 -14.52
N ASN A 293 -13.49 -14.87 -15.83
CA ASN A 293 -13.96 -16.03 -16.61
C ASN A 293 -13.04 -17.23 -16.46
N ALA A 294 -11.73 -17.03 -16.62
CA ALA A 294 -10.74 -18.09 -16.51
C ALA A 294 -10.68 -18.69 -15.08
N ALA A 295 -10.62 -17.82 -14.07
CA ALA A 295 -10.49 -18.24 -12.67
C ALA A 295 -11.74 -18.99 -12.15
N THR A 296 -12.92 -18.66 -12.67
CA THR A 296 -14.17 -19.30 -12.29
C THR A 296 -14.53 -20.51 -13.18
N GLY A 297 -13.64 -20.89 -14.09
CA GLY A 297 -13.90 -22.00 -15.03
C GLY A 297 -15.08 -21.73 -15.95
N GLY A 298 -15.39 -20.47 -16.26
CA GLY A 298 -16.48 -20.06 -17.13
C GLY A 298 -17.82 -19.89 -16.43
N VAL A 299 -17.91 -19.99 -15.10
CA VAL A 299 -19.14 -19.74 -14.33
C VAL A 299 -19.61 -18.31 -14.57
N TYR A 300 -18.71 -17.35 -14.54
CA TYR A 300 -18.99 -15.97 -14.97
C TYR A 300 -18.35 -15.72 -16.33
N ALA A 301 -19.17 -15.26 -17.28
CA ALA A 301 -18.68 -14.93 -18.63
C ALA A 301 -17.71 -13.74 -18.62
N ASP A 302 -17.92 -12.80 -17.73
CA ASP A 302 -17.17 -11.56 -17.59
C ASP A 302 -17.38 -10.94 -16.21
N ALA A 303 -16.83 -9.75 -15.97
CA ALA A 303 -17.00 -9.01 -14.72
C ALA A 303 -18.44 -8.53 -14.50
N ASP A 304 -19.19 -8.23 -15.57
CA ASP A 304 -20.58 -7.78 -15.46
C ASP A 304 -21.48 -8.91 -15.00
N ALA A 305 -21.29 -10.13 -15.54
CA ALA A 305 -22.01 -11.32 -15.09
C ALA A 305 -21.72 -11.63 -13.61
N PHE A 306 -20.47 -11.48 -13.18
CA PHE A 306 -20.09 -11.58 -11.77
C PHE A 306 -20.80 -10.50 -10.92
N ASN A 307 -20.73 -9.23 -11.32
CA ASN A 307 -21.34 -8.14 -10.58
C ASN A 307 -22.85 -8.30 -10.45
N ALA A 308 -23.53 -8.76 -11.50
CA ALA A 308 -24.96 -9.04 -11.47
C ALA A 308 -25.30 -10.13 -10.44
N ASP A 309 -24.52 -11.20 -10.38
CA ASP A 309 -24.69 -12.28 -9.40
C ASP A 309 -24.38 -11.79 -7.98
N PHE A 310 -23.32 -11.02 -7.79
CA PHE A 310 -22.98 -10.44 -6.49
C PHE A 310 -24.07 -9.49 -5.98
N VAL A 311 -24.63 -8.63 -6.82
CA VAL A 311 -25.73 -7.75 -6.44
C VAL A 311 -26.96 -8.55 -6.01
N ALA A 312 -27.24 -9.67 -6.68
CA ALA A 312 -28.39 -10.52 -6.36
C ALA A 312 -28.20 -11.35 -5.07
N ASN A 313 -27.00 -11.83 -4.80
CA ASN A 313 -26.73 -12.86 -3.78
C ASN A 313 -25.80 -12.39 -2.65
N GLY A 314 -25.08 -11.27 -2.80
CA GLY A 314 -24.09 -10.78 -1.84
C GLY A 314 -24.68 -10.46 -0.46
N ALA A 315 -25.93 -10.04 -0.37
CA ALA A 315 -26.57 -9.81 0.93
C ALA A 315 -26.65 -11.08 1.77
N ALA A 316 -26.99 -12.21 1.15
CA ALA A 316 -27.01 -13.51 1.82
C ALA A 316 -25.61 -13.97 2.22
N PHE A 317 -24.61 -13.70 1.38
CA PHE A 317 -23.19 -13.98 1.67
C PHE A 317 -22.67 -13.19 2.88
N ILE A 318 -23.06 -11.90 3.02
CA ILE A 318 -22.67 -11.07 4.18
C ILE A 318 -23.35 -11.58 5.47
N ALA A 319 -24.59 -12.06 5.38
CA ALA A 319 -25.38 -12.46 6.54
C ALA A 319 -25.00 -13.85 7.10
N GLY A 320 -24.35 -14.70 6.31
CA GLY A 320 -23.89 -16.06 6.69
C GLY A 320 -22.49 -16.09 7.23
#